data_ef6047e1cdf9e8229d5337871707ae9b
#
_entry.id   ef6047e1cdf9e8229d5337871707ae9b
#
_cell.length_a   1.000
_cell.length_b   1.000
_cell.length_c   1.000
_cell.angle_alpha   90.00
_cell.angle_beta   90.00
_cell.angle_gamma   90.00
#
_symmetry.space_group_name_H-M   'P 1'
#
loop_
_entity.id
_entity.type
_entity.pdbx_description
1 polymer ?
#
loop_
_entity_poly.entity_id
_entity_poly.type
_entity_poly.pdbx_seq_one_letter_code
_entity_poly.pdbx_strand_id
1 'polypeptide(L)'
;MKPRVNTIKRKALVIFTLVAVMFVLHAFVTSNATMAERVFTGAMTENVVNEINMAETSAETSIGEEIGAGLSNFFAFTGFKNATRGNLVMILVAFVFIFLAIKYDFEPMLLIPIGVGIIVGNIPFLQTYTFNLTDVLSHLQELADQNVLQSDIQNAQALMVSVFGGENVKLELNDAIARFNEMYANGSIVLPEGMDETSALAAINEAFSLNIQTGIYQKGSVLNYLYFGVRQGIYPPLIFLGIGAMTDFSSLISQPRLMILGAAAQLGVFLTFIGALYLGFDLKEAGAIGIIGGADGPTAIFLSSKMAPHLLGPIAIAAYSYMALVPLIQPPIMRLLTTPKERVIHMKAPRQVSKTEKVCFPIVGLLLTTFISPSALPLLGMLFFGNLLKESGVTKRLANTASNALIDIVTILLGLTVGASTQADVFLTKESLLIFGLGALSFMIATAAGVLGAKIMNLFLKEGDKINPLIGNAGVSAVPDSARVSQVEGQKYDPSNHLLMHAMAPNVSGVIGSAVAAGVLMSFLML
;
A
#
# COMPACT_ATOMS: atom_id res chain seq x y z
N MET A 1 31.64 -6.86 21.83
CA MET A 1 30.22 -7.06 21.42
C MET A 1 29.20 -6.09 22.06
N LYS A 2 29.61 -4.99 22.71
CA LYS A 2 28.71 -3.98 23.29
C LYS A 2 28.15 -2.89 22.36
N PRO A 3 28.61 -2.65 21.11
CA PRO A 3 28.10 -1.52 20.32
C PRO A 3 26.71 -1.76 19.66
N ARG A 4 26.26 -3.02 19.48
CA ARG A 4 24.99 -3.31 18.78
C ARG A 4 23.69 -3.03 19.59
N VAL A 5 23.73 -3.13 20.91
CA VAL A 5 22.55 -2.87 21.77
C VAL A 5 22.17 -1.38 21.78
N ASN A 6 23.17 -0.49 21.76
CA ASN A 6 22.94 0.97 21.67
C ASN A 6 22.38 1.36 20.30
N THR A 7 22.72 0.62 19.23
CA THR A 7 22.22 0.87 17.88
C THR A 7 20.73 0.51 17.78
N ILE A 8 20.29 -0.58 18.42
CA ILE A 8 18.87 -1.01 18.42
C ILE A 8 18.00 -0.03 19.24
N LYS A 9 18.47 0.43 20.41
CA LYS A 9 17.76 1.44 21.21
C LYS A 9 17.66 2.77 20.48
N ARG A 10 18.70 3.20 19.77
CA ARG A 10 18.67 4.40 18.92
C ARG A 10 17.72 4.23 17.73
N LYS A 11 17.68 3.07 17.10
CA LYS A 11 16.74 2.74 16.01
C LYS A 11 15.30 2.78 16.50
N ALA A 12 15.00 2.21 17.68
CA ALA A 12 13.68 2.27 18.31
C ALA A 12 13.24 3.69 18.63
N LEU A 13 14.14 4.50 19.18
CA LEU A 13 13.85 5.89 19.50
C LEU A 13 13.53 6.72 18.26
N VAL A 14 14.28 6.54 17.18
CA VAL A 14 14.06 7.25 15.90
C VAL A 14 12.67 6.93 15.33
N ILE A 15 12.23 5.68 15.42
CA ILE A 15 10.93 5.27 14.89
C ILE A 15 9.78 5.76 15.76
N PHE A 16 9.94 5.68 17.10
CA PHE A 16 8.95 6.24 18.01
C PHE A 16 8.82 7.76 17.83
N THR A 17 9.96 8.44 17.60
CA THR A 17 9.98 9.86 17.26
C THR A 17 9.31 10.13 15.92
N LEU A 18 9.47 9.26 14.93
CA LEU A 18 8.84 9.38 13.61
C LEU A 18 7.32 9.24 13.68
N VAL A 19 6.83 8.21 14.36
CA VAL A 19 5.39 8.03 14.59
C VAL A 19 4.83 9.20 15.38
N ALA A 20 5.54 9.66 16.42
CA ALA A 20 5.15 10.84 17.19
C ALA A 20 5.17 12.12 16.34
N VAL A 21 6.16 12.30 15.49
CA VAL A 21 6.24 13.43 14.53
C VAL A 21 5.09 13.37 13.52
N MET A 22 4.72 12.21 13.00
CA MET A 22 3.55 12.07 12.13
C MET A 22 2.25 12.46 12.85
N PHE A 23 2.07 12.05 14.11
CA PHE A 23 0.93 12.47 14.92
C PHE A 23 0.90 13.97 15.16
N VAL A 24 2.05 14.57 15.48
CA VAL A 24 2.18 16.03 15.70
C VAL A 24 1.95 16.81 14.41
N LEU A 25 2.48 16.33 13.28
CA LEU A 25 2.27 16.95 11.97
C LEU A 25 0.82 16.85 11.52
N HIS A 26 0.15 15.72 11.74
CA HIS A 26 -1.28 15.58 11.48
C HIS A 26 -2.10 16.54 12.34
N ALA A 27 -1.85 16.62 13.65
CA ALA A 27 -2.52 17.56 14.54
C ALA A 27 -2.27 19.02 14.11
N PHE A 28 -1.07 19.34 13.61
CA PHE A 28 -0.72 20.67 13.12
C PHE A 28 -1.44 21.01 11.80
N VAL A 29 -1.57 20.07 10.89
CA VAL A 29 -2.31 20.25 9.63
C VAL A 29 -3.81 20.38 9.89
N THR A 30 -4.38 19.51 10.73
CA THR A 30 -5.82 19.52 11.04
C THR A 30 -6.24 20.73 11.89
N SER A 31 -5.43 21.16 12.86
CA SER A 31 -5.76 22.34 13.71
C SER A 31 -5.74 23.66 12.93
N ASN A 32 -5.03 23.74 11.81
CA ASN A 32 -4.94 24.95 10.99
C ASN A 32 -5.81 24.91 9.71
N ALA A 33 -6.41 23.78 9.37
CA ALA A 33 -7.31 23.66 8.23
C ALA A 33 -8.53 24.58 8.37
N THR A 34 -9.10 24.68 9.57
CA THR A 34 -10.25 25.57 9.87
C THR A 34 -9.92 27.07 9.79
N MET A 35 -8.66 27.48 9.92
CA MET A 35 -8.23 28.86 9.69
C MET A 35 -7.90 29.15 8.23
N ALA A 36 -7.36 28.19 7.50
CA ALA A 36 -7.02 28.34 6.08
C ALA A 36 -8.28 28.47 5.21
N GLU A 37 -9.34 27.70 5.51
CA GLU A 37 -10.64 27.82 4.79
C GLU A 37 -11.25 29.21 4.89
N ARG A 38 -11.15 29.89 6.05
CA ARG A 38 -11.69 31.25 6.23
C ARG A 38 -10.87 32.34 5.55
N VAL A 39 -9.57 32.11 5.35
CA VAL A 39 -8.69 33.09 4.66
C VAL A 39 -8.72 32.88 3.16
N PHE A 40 -8.91 31.65 2.68
CA PHE A 40 -8.91 31.31 1.25
C PHE A 40 -10.19 31.75 0.54
N THR A 41 -11.36 31.63 1.17
CA THR A 41 -12.63 32.08 0.61
C THR A 41 -12.75 33.60 0.55
N GLY A 42 -12.06 34.35 1.42
CA GLY A 42 -12.07 35.82 1.39
C GLY A 42 -11.10 36.44 0.38
N ALA A 43 -9.96 35.81 0.11
CA ALA A 43 -8.94 36.36 -0.78
C ALA A 43 -9.15 36.04 -2.26
N MET A 44 -9.88 34.93 -2.58
CA MET A 44 -10.15 34.55 -3.97
C MET A 44 -11.20 35.45 -4.65
N THR A 45 -12.19 35.92 -3.89
CA THR A 45 -13.27 36.77 -4.45
C THR A 45 -12.81 38.18 -4.83
N GLU A 46 -11.80 38.73 -4.16
CA GLU A 46 -11.29 40.07 -4.50
C GLU A 46 -10.32 40.08 -5.69
N ASN A 47 -9.53 39.03 -5.87
CA ASN A 47 -8.56 38.98 -6.99
C ASN A 47 -9.22 38.65 -8.34
N VAL A 48 -10.25 37.80 -8.37
CA VAL A 48 -10.93 37.41 -9.62
C VAL A 48 -11.76 38.57 -10.20
N VAL A 49 -12.39 39.37 -9.34
CA VAL A 49 -13.17 40.54 -9.79
C VAL A 49 -12.26 41.64 -10.36
N ASN A 50 -11.02 41.77 -9.88
CA ASN A 50 -10.06 42.73 -10.42
C ASN A 50 -9.41 42.28 -11.75
N GLU A 51 -9.24 40.99 -11.99
CA GLU A 51 -8.71 40.47 -13.27
C GLU A 51 -9.74 40.56 -14.42
N ILE A 52 -11.02 40.38 -14.15
CA ILE A 52 -12.09 40.49 -15.17
C ILE A 52 -12.27 41.93 -15.64
N ASN A 53 -12.06 42.92 -14.79
CA ASN A 53 -12.17 44.33 -15.12
C ASN A 53 -10.95 44.89 -15.91
N MET A 54 -9.86 44.16 -16.02
CA MET A 54 -8.66 44.56 -16.77
C MET A 54 -8.64 44.05 -18.22
N ALA A 55 -9.55 43.14 -18.59
CA ALA A 55 -9.59 42.52 -19.93
C ALA A 55 -10.27 43.38 -21.02
N GLU A 56 -10.85 44.52 -20.66
CA GLU A 56 -11.61 45.37 -21.62
C GLU A 56 -10.88 46.65 -22.11
N THR A 57 -9.62 46.84 -21.74
CA THR A 57 -8.87 48.00 -22.26
C THR A 57 -7.74 47.53 -23.18
N SER A 58 -8.05 47.42 -24.48
CA SER A 58 -7.07 47.31 -25.56
C SER A 58 -6.28 48.62 -25.69
N ALA A 59 -5.06 48.66 -25.15
CA ALA A 59 -4.06 49.66 -25.46
C ALA A 59 -2.69 48.98 -25.48
N GLU A 60 -1.84 49.38 -26.42
CA GLU A 60 -0.49 48.91 -26.69
C GLU A 60 0.28 48.56 -25.43
N THR A 61 0.31 47.26 -25.09
CA THR A 61 1.13 46.71 -23.99
C THR A 61 2.59 46.81 -24.39
N SER A 62 3.40 47.47 -23.57
CA SER A 62 4.85 47.54 -23.83
C SER A 62 5.46 46.14 -23.74
N ILE A 63 6.48 45.83 -24.53
CA ILE A 63 7.20 44.54 -24.51
C ILE A 63 7.65 44.17 -23.09
N GLY A 64 7.90 45.15 -22.23
CA GLY A 64 8.24 44.94 -20.82
C GLY A 64 7.08 44.39 -19.98
N GLU A 65 5.83 44.79 -20.26
CA GLU A 65 4.63 44.30 -19.58
C GLU A 65 4.28 42.87 -20.04
N GLU A 66 4.46 42.56 -21.33
CA GLU A 66 4.28 41.18 -21.82
C GLU A 66 5.31 40.21 -21.24
N ILE A 67 6.58 40.62 -21.14
CA ILE A 67 7.62 39.83 -20.47
C ILE A 67 7.32 39.68 -18.98
N GLY A 68 6.86 40.72 -18.31
CA GLY A 68 6.46 40.71 -16.91
C GLY A 68 5.28 39.77 -16.66
N ALA A 69 4.26 39.85 -17.52
CA ALA A 69 3.10 38.93 -17.48
C ALA A 69 3.53 37.48 -17.75
N GLY A 70 4.40 37.26 -18.75
CA GLY A 70 4.94 35.94 -19.06
C GLY A 70 5.73 35.32 -17.91
N LEU A 71 6.57 36.11 -17.22
CA LEU A 71 7.31 35.68 -16.02
C LEU A 71 6.40 35.43 -14.84
N SER A 72 5.39 36.26 -14.62
CA SER A 72 4.37 36.05 -13.57
C SER A 72 3.58 34.78 -13.81
N ASN A 73 3.14 34.54 -15.05
CA ASN A 73 2.45 33.32 -15.44
C ASN A 73 3.37 32.10 -15.27
N PHE A 74 4.63 32.18 -15.72
CA PHE A 74 5.58 31.09 -15.49
C PHE A 74 5.74 30.78 -14.00
N PHE A 75 5.89 31.79 -13.15
CA PHE A 75 6.01 31.57 -11.71
C PHE A 75 4.73 30.99 -11.11
N ALA A 76 3.57 31.38 -11.62
CA ALA A 76 2.27 30.82 -11.22
C ALA A 76 2.16 29.31 -11.48
N PHE A 77 2.80 28.81 -12.56
CA PHE A 77 2.84 27.37 -12.88
C PHE A 77 3.87 26.59 -12.07
N THR A 78 4.77 27.24 -11.33
CA THR A 78 5.80 26.53 -10.57
C THR A 78 5.22 25.88 -9.33
N GLY A 79 5.81 24.73 -8.96
CA GLY A 79 5.51 24.05 -7.70
C GLY A 79 5.83 24.92 -6.46
N PHE A 80 6.68 25.94 -6.59
CA PHE A 80 6.99 26.84 -5.46
C PHE A 80 5.79 27.67 -5.04
N LYS A 81 4.99 28.18 -5.97
CA LYS A 81 3.78 28.94 -5.67
C LYS A 81 2.63 28.06 -5.22
N ASN A 82 2.55 26.84 -5.74
CA ASN A 82 1.42 25.92 -5.53
C ASN A 82 1.65 24.93 -4.38
N ALA A 83 2.83 24.94 -3.73
CA ALA A 83 3.15 24.00 -2.65
C ALA A 83 2.30 24.28 -1.43
N THR A 84 1.48 23.30 -1.05
CA THR A 84 0.72 23.29 0.19
C THR A 84 1.60 22.84 1.37
N ARG A 85 1.16 23.12 2.59
CA ARG A 85 1.83 22.57 3.80
C ARG A 85 1.84 21.04 3.79
N GLY A 86 0.78 20.41 3.31
CA GLY A 86 0.69 18.96 3.15
C GLY A 86 1.75 18.41 2.22
N ASN A 87 1.97 19.03 1.05
CA ASN A 87 3.02 18.62 0.13
C ASN A 87 4.42 18.69 0.77
N LEU A 88 4.73 19.77 1.51
CA LEU A 88 6.01 19.91 2.20
C LEU A 88 6.20 18.83 3.29
N VAL A 89 5.14 18.51 4.04
CA VAL A 89 5.15 17.42 5.03
C VAL A 89 5.44 16.08 4.36
N MET A 90 4.78 15.78 3.24
CA MET A 90 5.01 14.52 2.52
C MET A 90 6.41 14.44 1.92
N ILE A 91 6.96 15.53 1.40
CA ILE A 91 8.36 15.59 0.94
C ILE A 91 9.31 15.32 2.12
N LEU A 92 9.02 15.86 3.31
CA LEU A 92 9.81 15.55 4.50
C LEU A 92 9.71 14.07 4.89
N VAL A 93 8.52 13.47 4.83
CA VAL A 93 8.31 12.03 5.04
C VAL A 93 9.15 11.21 4.06
N ALA A 94 9.18 11.61 2.79
CA ALA A 94 9.99 10.96 1.76
C ALA A 94 11.50 11.03 2.10
N PHE A 95 12.01 12.18 2.51
CA PHE A 95 13.40 12.31 2.95
C PHE A 95 13.71 11.41 4.15
N VAL A 96 12.78 11.28 5.07
CA VAL A 96 12.93 10.37 6.21
C VAL A 96 13.01 8.92 5.76
N PHE A 97 12.17 8.48 4.82
CA PHE A 97 12.22 7.11 4.29
C PHE A 97 13.55 6.83 3.59
N ILE A 98 14.00 7.74 2.74
CA ILE A 98 15.31 7.64 2.06
C ILE A 98 16.45 7.61 3.09
N PHE A 99 16.39 8.47 4.11
CA PHE A 99 17.40 8.49 5.18
C PHE A 99 17.43 7.18 5.97
N LEU A 100 16.26 6.61 6.33
CA LEU A 100 16.19 5.32 7.02
C LEU A 100 16.75 4.19 6.19
N ALA A 101 16.44 4.17 4.90
CA ALA A 101 16.97 3.20 3.97
C ALA A 101 18.51 3.26 3.88
N ILE A 102 19.07 4.46 3.70
CA ILE A 102 20.51 4.65 3.51
C ILE A 102 21.28 4.49 4.84
N LYS A 103 20.79 5.10 5.92
CA LYS A 103 21.54 5.14 7.19
C LYS A 103 21.41 3.88 8.02
N TYR A 104 20.27 3.20 7.97
CA TYR A 104 19.96 2.06 8.83
C TYR A 104 19.76 0.76 8.06
N ASP A 105 19.87 0.80 6.73
CA ASP A 105 19.71 -0.37 5.86
C ASP A 105 18.31 -1.01 6.01
N PHE A 106 17.28 -0.15 6.14
CA PHE A 106 15.89 -0.59 6.25
C PHE A 106 15.28 -0.75 4.86
N GLU A 107 15.13 -1.98 4.39
CA GLU A 107 14.52 -2.32 3.10
C GLU A 107 14.87 -1.33 1.96
N PRO A 108 16.17 -1.09 1.68
CA PRO A 108 16.59 0.00 0.80
C PRO A 108 16.05 -0.17 -0.63
N MET A 109 15.85 -1.41 -1.07
CA MET A 109 15.34 -1.72 -2.41
C MET A 109 13.91 -1.23 -2.63
N LEU A 110 13.13 -1.05 -1.56
CA LEU A 110 11.74 -0.57 -1.62
C LEU A 110 11.60 0.85 -1.11
N LEU A 111 12.19 1.18 0.05
CA LEU A 111 12.01 2.50 0.66
C LEU A 111 12.60 3.64 -0.18
N ILE A 112 13.68 3.39 -0.92
CA ILE A 112 14.26 4.42 -1.81
C ILE A 112 13.32 4.72 -2.98
N PRO A 113 12.86 3.74 -3.79
CA PRO A 113 11.88 4.00 -4.84
C PRO A 113 10.57 4.63 -4.33
N ILE A 114 10.05 4.16 -3.19
CA ILE A 114 8.86 4.74 -2.56
C ILE A 114 9.13 6.21 -2.16
N GLY A 115 10.25 6.50 -1.51
CA GLY A 115 10.61 7.86 -1.11
C GLY A 115 10.74 8.81 -2.30
N VAL A 116 11.39 8.37 -3.38
CA VAL A 116 11.46 9.15 -4.64
C VAL A 116 10.05 9.33 -5.23
N GLY A 117 9.23 8.28 -5.22
CA GLY A 117 7.85 8.35 -5.66
C GLY A 117 7.04 9.39 -4.88
N ILE A 118 7.13 9.38 -3.53
CA ILE A 118 6.44 10.37 -2.68
C ILE A 118 6.88 11.80 -3.04
N ILE A 119 8.18 12.04 -3.29
CA ILE A 119 8.64 13.37 -3.73
C ILE A 119 7.95 13.74 -5.03
N VAL A 120 8.01 12.87 -6.04
CA VAL A 120 7.43 13.13 -7.36
C VAL A 120 5.92 13.35 -7.30
N GLY A 121 5.20 12.56 -6.50
CA GLY A 121 3.75 12.66 -6.34
C GLY A 121 3.27 13.89 -5.55
N ASN A 122 4.17 14.52 -4.77
CA ASN A 122 3.86 15.69 -3.96
C ASN A 122 4.51 16.99 -4.46
N ILE A 123 5.07 16.99 -5.68
CA ILE A 123 5.43 18.24 -6.37
C ILE A 123 4.17 18.78 -7.03
N PRO A 124 3.60 19.88 -6.53
CA PRO A 124 2.40 20.45 -7.13
C PRO A 124 2.79 21.21 -8.40
N PHE A 125 1.94 21.13 -9.40
CA PHE A 125 2.01 22.00 -10.57
C PHE A 125 0.59 22.43 -10.93
N LEU A 126 0.48 23.67 -11.41
CA LEU A 126 -0.79 24.21 -11.85
C LEU A 126 -1.20 23.49 -13.14
N GLN A 127 -2.27 22.72 -13.08
CA GLN A 127 -2.93 22.25 -14.29
C GLN A 127 -4.05 23.23 -14.62
N THR A 128 -4.03 23.76 -15.83
CA THR A 128 -5.21 24.38 -16.41
C THR A 128 -6.19 23.27 -16.71
N TYR A 129 -7.19 23.12 -15.86
CA TYR A 129 -8.20 22.09 -16.00
C TYR A 129 -9.12 22.45 -17.17
N THR A 130 -9.03 21.66 -18.22
CA THR A 130 -10.05 21.64 -19.23
C THR A 130 -11.02 20.50 -18.89
N PHE A 131 -12.20 20.84 -18.40
CA PHE A 131 -13.27 19.88 -18.25
C PHE A 131 -13.60 19.29 -19.63
N ASN A 132 -13.40 18.01 -19.79
CA ASN A 132 -13.80 17.28 -20.97
C ASN A 132 -14.91 16.32 -20.56
N LEU A 133 -16.14 16.64 -20.93
CA LEU A 133 -17.32 15.83 -20.60
C LEU A 133 -17.14 14.37 -21.05
N THR A 134 -16.50 14.15 -22.20
CA THR A 134 -16.23 12.78 -22.69
C THR A 134 -15.34 12.00 -21.75
N ASP A 135 -14.33 12.63 -21.13
CA ASP A 135 -13.44 11.98 -20.17
C ASP A 135 -14.16 11.67 -18.86
N VAL A 136 -15.02 12.56 -18.38
CA VAL A 136 -15.86 12.33 -17.19
C VAL A 136 -16.85 11.20 -17.43
N LEU A 137 -17.55 11.21 -18.57
CA LEU A 137 -18.48 10.15 -18.93
C LEU A 137 -17.81 8.79 -19.10
N SER A 138 -16.61 8.76 -19.71
CA SER A 138 -15.83 7.51 -19.83
C SER A 138 -15.38 6.98 -18.47
N HIS A 139 -15.03 7.87 -17.53
CA HIS A 139 -14.63 7.46 -16.20
C HIS A 139 -15.82 7.00 -15.34
N LEU A 140 -16.96 7.67 -15.43
CA LEU A 140 -18.20 7.20 -14.81
C LEU A 140 -18.62 5.82 -15.37
N GLN A 141 -18.36 5.57 -16.65
CA GLN A 141 -18.57 4.25 -17.26
C GLN A 141 -17.60 3.19 -16.69
N GLU A 142 -16.32 3.54 -16.50
CA GLU A 142 -15.34 2.65 -15.85
C GLU A 142 -15.72 2.32 -14.40
N LEU A 143 -16.33 3.26 -13.66
CA LEU A 143 -16.84 3.03 -12.32
C LEU A 143 -18.08 2.13 -12.33
N ALA A 144 -18.96 2.25 -13.34
CA ALA A 144 -20.10 1.36 -13.55
C ALA A 144 -19.65 -0.10 -13.74
N ASP A 145 -18.58 -0.32 -14.50
CA ASP A 145 -17.99 -1.65 -14.74
C ASP A 145 -17.35 -2.24 -13.48
N GLN A 146 -17.11 -1.43 -12.45
CA GLN A 146 -16.51 -1.83 -11.15
C GLN A 146 -17.54 -2.10 -10.03
N ASN A 147 -18.81 -2.32 -10.34
CA ASN A 147 -19.89 -2.64 -9.37
C ASN A 147 -20.29 -1.51 -8.40
N VAL A 148 -20.08 -0.26 -8.72
CA VAL A 148 -20.76 0.85 -8.07
C VAL A 148 -22.24 0.87 -8.55
N LEU A 149 -23.18 1.19 -7.67
CA LEU A 149 -24.63 1.18 -7.98
C LEU A 149 -24.91 1.86 -9.34
N GLN A 150 -25.32 1.05 -10.31
CA GLN A 150 -25.49 1.45 -11.72
C GLN A 150 -26.51 2.58 -11.90
N SER A 151 -27.46 2.71 -10.97
CA SER A 151 -28.45 3.79 -10.91
C SER A 151 -27.81 5.16 -10.64
N ASP A 152 -26.88 5.23 -9.70
CA ASP A 152 -26.27 6.49 -9.28
C ASP A 152 -25.34 7.05 -10.36
N ILE A 153 -24.67 6.16 -11.09
CA ILE A 153 -23.82 6.52 -12.22
C ILE A 153 -24.65 7.01 -13.41
N GLN A 154 -25.76 6.34 -13.73
CA GLN A 154 -26.65 6.78 -14.80
C GLN A 154 -27.26 8.15 -14.47
N ASN A 155 -27.63 8.38 -13.22
CA ASN A 155 -28.15 9.66 -12.76
C ASN A 155 -27.07 10.77 -12.82
N ALA A 156 -25.83 10.47 -12.42
CA ALA A 156 -24.71 11.40 -12.53
C ALA A 156 -24.38 11.72 -14.00
N GLN A 157 -24.39 10.73 -14.89
CA GLN A 157 -24.20 10.93 -16.33
C GLN A 157 -25.31 11.80 -16.93
N ALA A 158 -26.56 11.50 -16.62
CA ALA A 158 -27.71 12.29 -17.10
C ALA A 158 -27.63 13.74 -16.61
N LEU A 159 -27.26 13.95 -15.35
CA LEU A 159 -27.03 15.29 -14.79
C LEU A 159 -25.92 16.03 -15.54
N MET A 160 -24.76 15.40 -15.75
CA MET A 160 -23.63 16.04 -16.45
C MET A 160 -24.01 16.44 -17.88
N VAL A 161 -24.71 15.59 -18.61
CA VAL A 161 -25.20 15.90 -19.96
C VAL A 161 -26.22 17.05 -19.93
N SER A 162 -27.12 17.08 -18.96
CA SER A 162 -28.14 18.14 -18.84
C SER A 162 -27.55 19.51 -18.49
N VAL A 163 -26.54 19.53 -17.62
CA VAL A 163 -25.85 20.77 -17.20
C VAL A 163 -24.91 21.31 -18.27
N PHE A 164 -24.18 20.44 -18.95
CA PHE A 164 -23.07 20.83 -19.85
C PHE A 164 -23.38 20.65 -21.34
N GLY A 165 -24.55 20.08 -21.69
CA GLY A 165 -25.07 20.09 -23.07
C GLY A 165 -24.34 19.18 -24.06
N GLY A 166 -23.54 18.23 -23.61
CA GLY A 166 -22.83 17.28 -24.50
C GLY A 166 -21.61 17.86 -25.24
N GLU A 167 -21.29 19.13 -25.05
CA GLU A 167 -20.10 19.78 -25.65
C GLU A 167 -18.89 19.71 -24.72
N ASN A 168 -17.69 19.67 -25.33
CA ASN A 168 -16.43 19.80 -24.59
C ASN A 168 -16.25 21.26 -24.14
N VAL A 169 -16.77 21.59 -22.96
CA VAL A 169 -16.67 22.93 -22.39
C VAL A 169 -15.48 22.96 -21.44
N LYS A 170 -14.62 23.98 -21.59
CA LYS A 170 -13.57 24.27 -20.63
C LYS A 170 -14.17 25.06 -19.49
N LEU A 171 -14.45 24.43 -18.37
CA LEU A 171 -14.99 25.05 -17.17
C LEU A 171 -14.16 24.68 -15.95
N GLU A 172 -14.02 25.64 -15.04
CA GLU A 172 -13.51 25.38 -13.69
C GLU A 172 -14.66 24.86 -12.80
N LEU A 173 -14.30 24.16 -11.71
CA LEU A 173 -15.29 23.60 -10.77
C LEU A 173 -16.27 24.67 -10.28
N ASN A 174 -15.77 25.85 -9.92
CA ASN A 174 -16.61 26.95 -9.43
C ASN A 174 -17.59 27.45 -10.50
N ASP A 175 -17.16 27.51 -11.76
CA ASP A 175 -18.03 27.89 -12.88
C ASP A 175 -19.07 26.80 -13.16
N ALA A 176 -18.69 25.54 -13.02
CA ALA A 176 -19.61 24.41 -13.15
C ALA A 176 -20.70 24.43 -12.07
N ILE A 177 -20.31 24.69 -10.82
CA ILE A 177 -21.24 24.84 -9.69
C ILE A 177 -22.14 26.07 -9.90
N ALA A 178 -21.56 27.21 -10.32
CA ALA A 178 -22.34 28.42 -10.58
C ALA A 178 -23.37 28.19 -11.70
N ARG A 179 -22.96 27.54 -12.79
CA ARG A 179 -23.86 27.18 -13.90
C ARG A 179 -24.98 26.23 -13.48
N PHE A 180 -24.63 25.20 -12.70
CA PHE A 180 -25.65 24.31 -12.13
C PHE A 180 -26.63 25.05 -11.26
N ASN A 181 -26.18 25.89 -10.34
CA ASN A 181 -27.04 26.65 -9.43
C ASN A 181 -27.94 27.62 -10.20
N GLU A 182 -27.43 28.29 -11.24
CA GLU A 182 -28.23 29.17 -12.11
C GLU A 182 -29.31 28.39 -12.85
N MET A 183 -28.97 27.28 -13.48
CA MET A 183 -29.89 26.45 -14.24
C MET A 183 -30.94 25.77 -13.35
N TYR A 184 -30.56 25.39 -12.13
CA TYR A 184 -31.45 24.80 -11.14
C TYR A 184 -32.44 25.85 -10.59
N ALA A 185 -31.95 27.03 -10.21
CA ALA A 185 -32.76 28.13 -9.73
C ALA A 185 -33.77 28.62 -10.79
N ASN A 186 -33.39 28.61 -12.05
CA ASN A 186 -34.25 29.02 -13.17
C ASN A 186 -35.19 27.90 -13.67
N GLY A 187 -35.16 26.72 -13.05
CA GLY A 187 -35.97 25.57 -13.46
C GLY A 187 -35.58 24.97 -14.83
N SER A 188 -34.42 25.31 -15.35
CA SER A 188 -33.93 24.83 -16.65
C SER A 188 -33.37 23.39 -16.58
N ILE A 189 -33.12 22.87 -15.39
CA ILE A 189 -32.70 21.49 -15.14
C ILE A 189 -33.75 20.80 -14.27
N VAL A 190 -34.10 19.57 -14.65
CA VAL A 190 -34.86 18.63 -13.84
C VAL A 190 -33.87 17.58 -13.33
N LEU A 191 -33.78 17.47 -12.01
CA LEU A 191 -32.89 16.47 -11.40
C LEU A 191 -33.41 15.06 -11.71
N PRO A 192 -32.50 14.09 -11.91
CA PRO A 192 -32.85 12.67 -12.04
C PRO A 192 -33.65 12.17 -10.83
N GLU A 193 -34.50 11.17 -11.05
CA GLU A 193 -35.38 10.61 -10.02
C GLU A 193 -34.53 10.04 -8.84
N GLY A 194 -34.78 10.55 -7.63
CA GLY A 194 -34.04 10.18 -6.42
C GLY A 194 -32.82 11.03 -6.10
N MET A 195 -32.47 12.03 -6.91
CA MET A 195 -31.37 12.97 -6.67
C MET A 195 -31.88 14.30 -6.14
N ASP A 196 -31.33 14.75 -5.01
CA ASP A 196 -31.55 16.09 -4.48
C ASP A 196 -30.43 17.06 -4.88
N GLU A 197 -30.60 18.35 -4.58
CA GLU A 197 -29.62 19.40 -4.88
C GLU A 197 -28.24 19.07 -4.26
N THR A 198 -28.23 18.54 -3.04
CA THR A 198 -26.99 18.21 -2.33
C THR A 198 -26.25 17.06 -3.00
N SER A 199 -26.97 16.02 -3.41
CA SER A 199 -26.43 14.87 -4.15
C SER A 199 -25.96 15.27 -5.54
N ALA A 200 -26.64 16.19 -6.21
CA ALA A 200 -26.23 16.72 -7.51
C ALA A 200 -24.93 17.53 -7.41
N LEU A 201 -24.81 18.40 -6.40
CA LEU A 201 -23.58 19.14 -6.14
C LEU A 201 -22.43 18.21 -5.74
N ALA A 202 -22.72 17.16 -4.96
CA ALA A 202 -21.72 16.15 -4.63
C ALA A 202 -21.24 15.40 -5.89
N ALA A 203 -22.15 15.02 -6.80
CA ALA A 203 -21.81 14.36 -8.06
C ALA A 203 -20.96 15.27 -8.97
N ILE A 204 -21.28 16.59 -9.04
CA ILE A 204 -20.47 17.55 -9.78
C ILE A 204 -19.08 17.68 -9.15
N ASN A 205 -19.00 17.85 -7.82
CA ASN A 205 -17.73 17.93 -7.11
C ASN A 205 -16.91 16.66 -7.32
N GLU A 206 -17.51 15.50 -7.27
CA GLU A 206 -16.85 14.22 -7.49
C GLU A 206 -16.36 14.08 -8.94
N ALA A 207 -17.20 14.42 -9.93
CA ALA A 207 -16.83 14.41 -11.34
C ALA A 207 -15.66 15.37 -11.65
N PHE A 208 -15.63 16.52 -11.01
CA PHE A 208 -14.51 17.46 -11.12
C PHE A 208 -13.30 17.05 -10.28
N SER A 209 -13.48 16.45 -9.12
CA SER A 209 -12.38 15.91 -8.30
C SER A 209 -11.69 14.74 -9.01
N LEU A 210 -12.44 13.94 -9.75
CA LEU A 210 -11.89 12.88 -10.62
C LEU A 210 -11.04 13.45 -11.77
N ASN A 211 -11.29 14.67 -12.20
CA ASN A 211 -10.46 15.40 -13.17
C ASN A 211 -9.25 16.12 -12.53
N ILE A 212 -9.23 16.29 -11.20
CA ILE A 212 -8.12 16.86 -10.41
C ILE A 212 -7.05 15.78 -10.11
N GLN A 213 -6.92 14.75 -10.91
CA GLN A 213 -5.85 13.78 -10.74
C GLN A 213 -4.52 14.41 -11.11
N THR A 214 -3.86 14.98 -10.11
CA THR A 214 -2.57 15.63 -10.23
C THR A 214 -1.46 14.61 -10.59
N GLY A 215 -0.60 14.99 -11.50
CA GLY A 215 0.68 14.38 -11.78
C GLY A 215 0.65 12.93 -12.28
N ILE A 216 0.63 11.96 -11.38
CA ILE A 216 0.72 10.52 -11.69
C ILE A 216 -0.55 9.99 -12.36
N TYR A 217 -1.69 10.61 -12.09
CA TYR A 217 -2.99 10.16 -12.59
C TYR A 217 -3.40 10.83 -13.89
N GLN A 218 -2.60 11.77 -14.40
CA GLN A 218 -2.88 12.42 -15.67
C GLN A 218 -2.89 11.39 -16.81
N LYS A 219 -4.02 11.22 -17.48
CA LYS A 219 -4.15 10.33 -18.65
C LYS A 219 -3.05 10.63 -19.68
N GLY A 220 -2.36 9.57 -20.14
CA GLY A 220 -1.28 9.69 -21.11
C GLY A 220 0.10 10.01 -20.52
N SER A 221 0.25 10.28 -19.22
CA SER A 221 1.57 10.43 -18.61
C SER A 221 2.26 9.08 -18.42
N VAL A 222 3.59 9.08 -18.47
CA VAL A 222 4.40 7.85 -18.24
C VAL A 222 4.08 7.24 -16.88
N LEU A 223 3.97 8.06 -15.84
CA LEU A 223 3.64 7.60 -14.50
C LEU A 223 2.24 6.97 -14.42
N ASN A 224 1.27 7.49 -15.17
CA ASN A 224 -0.07 6.90 -15.25
C ASN A 224 -0.04 5.50 -15.87
N TYR A 225 0.71 5.30 -16.96
CA TYR A 225 0.89 3.99 -17.57
C TYR A 225 1.61 3.01 -16.64
N LEU A 226 2.61 3.45 -15.89
CA LEU A 226 3.27 2.62 -14.91
C LEU A 226 2.34 2.29 -13.74
N TYR A 227 1.56 3.27 -13.25
CA TYR A 227 0.59 3.06 -12.18
C TYR A 227 -0.55 2.11 -12.58
N PHE A 228 -0.88 2.02 -13.86
CA PHE A 228 -1.81 1.02 -14.38
C PHE A 228 -1.41 -0.41 -13.95
N GLY A 229 -0.12 -0.73 -13.95
CA GLY A 229 0.38 -2.03 -13.48
C GLY A 229 0.08 -2.30 -11.98
N VAL A 230 0.02 -1.25 -11.16
CA VAL A 230 -0.41 -1.35 -9.75
C VAL A 230 -1.93 -1.56 -9.67
N ARG A 231 -2.71 -0.69 -10.33
CA ARG A 231 -4.19 -0.75 -10.32
C ARG A 231 -4.71 -2.08 -10.84
N GLN A 232 -4.11 -2.63 -11.89
CA GLN A 232 -4.49 -3.92 -12.45
C GLN A 232 -3.95 -5.12 -11.66
N GLY A 233 -3.09 -4.87 -10.65
CA GLY A 233 -2.50 -5.94 -9.85
C GLY A 233 -1.49 -6.78 -10.62
N ILE A 234 -0.75 -6.21 -11.60
CA ILE A 234 0.24 -6.90 -12.43
C ILE A 234 1.55 -7.10 -11.67
N TYR A 235 2.03 -6.08 -10.96
CA TYR A 235 3.34 -6.13 -10.29
C TYR A 235 3.42 -7.14 -9.16
N PRO A 236 2.43 -7.29 -8.25
CA PRO A 236 2.53 -8.25 -7.17
C PRO A 236 2.74 -9.70 -7.61
N PRO A 237 1.99 -10.25 -8.60
CA PRO A 237 2.27 -11.58 -9.14
C PRO A 237 3.68 -11.72 -9.73
N LEU A 238 4.20 -10.69 -10.41
CA LEU A 238 5.56 -10.72 -10.95
C LEU A 238 6.63 -10.73 -9.84
N ILE A 239 6.40 -10.04 -8.73
CA ILE A 239 7.24 -10.14 -7.53
C ILE A 239 7.18 -11.56 -6.97
N PHE A 240 5.99 -12.16 -6.87
CA PHE A 240 5.82 -13.55 -6.43
C PHE A 240 6.56 -14.56 -7.32
N LEU A 241 6.63 -14.31 -8.63
CA LEU A 241 7.46 -15.11 -9.55
C LEU A 241 8.94 -15.06 -9.14
N GLY A 242 9.46 -13.87 -8.86
CA GLY A 242 10.83 -13.67 -8.39
C GLY A 242 11.07 -14.32 -7.03
N ILE A 243 10.18 -14.10 -6.05
CA ILE A 243 10.24 -14.73 -4.73
C ILE A 243 10.26 -16.27 -4.87
N GLY A 244 9.39 -16.84 -5.73
CA GLY A 244 9.36 -18.27 -5.98
C GLY A 244 10.67 -18.81 -6.53
N ALA A 245 11.29 -18.07 -7.47
CA ALA A 245 12.59 -18.44 -8.05
C ALA A 245 13.75 -18.30 -7.04
N MET A 246 13.63 -17.43 -6.03
CA MET A 246 14.62 -17.30 -4.95
C MET A 246 14.45 -18.35 -3.86
N THR A 247 13.20 -18.73 -3.56
CA THR A 247 12.84 -19.53 -2.38
C THR A 247 13.32 -20.98 -2.51
N ASP A 248 13.83 -21.52 -1.40
CA ASP A 248 14.10 -22.95 -1.22
C ASP A 248 13.06 -23.55 -0.29
N PHE A 249 12.14 -24.34 -0.85
CA PHE A 249 11.08 -25.02 -0.09
C PHE A 249 11.56 -26.28 0.65
N SER A 250 12.84 -26.63 0.58
CA SER A 250 13.38 -27.84 1.22
C SER A 250 13.08 -27.91 2.71
N SER A 251 13.18 -26.78 3.41
CA SER A 251 12.87 -26.70 4.85
C SER A 251 11.40 -27.05 5.13
N LEU A 252 10.50 -26.58 4.28
CA LEU A 252 9.05 -26.85 4.37
C LEU A 252 8.72 -28.31 4.04
N ILE A 253 9.31 -28.83 2.96
CA ILE A 253 9.12 -30.23 2.53
C ILE A 253 9.66 -31.21 3.58
N SER A 254 10.79 -30.87 4.22
CA SER A 254 11.41 -31.72 5.25
C SER A 254 10.62 -31.76 6.55
N GLN A 255 9.95 -30.67 6.91
CA GLN A 255 9.18 -30.52 8.17
C GLN A 255 7.80 -29.90 7.94
N PRO A 256 6.87 -30.59 7.24
CA PRO A 256 5.56 -30.01 6.86
C PRO A 256 4.72 -29.53 8.05
N ARG A 257 4.89 -30.14 9.24
CA ARG A 257 4.20 -29.72 10.47
C ARG A 257 4.44 -28.24 10.84
N LEU A 258 5.58 -27.67 10.42
CA LEU A 258 5.89 -26.27 10.69
C LEU A 258 5.04 -25.30 9.85
N MET A 259 4.31 -25.79 8.82
CA MET A 259 3.31 -25.00 8.09
C MET A 259 2.23 -24.42 9.02
N ILE A 260 1.90 -25.14 10.08
CA ILE A 260 0.90 -24.71 11.06
C ILE A 260 1.29 -23.37 11.70
N LEU A 261 2.59 -23.09 11.85
CA LEU A 261 3.07 -21.83 12.42
C LEU A 261 2.82 -20.64 11.47
N GLY A 262 2.97 -20.85 10.17
CA GLY A 262 2.58 -19.86 9.16
C GLY A 262 1.07 -19.61 9.16
N ALA A 263 0.27 -20.66 9.26
CA ALA A 263 -1.18 -20.54 9.39
C ALA A 263 -1.59 -19.83 10.69
N ALA A 264 -0.94 -20.13 11.81
CA ALA A 264 -1.19 -19.46 13.10
C ALA A 264 -0.92 -17.96 13.03
N ALA A 265 0.13 -17.54 12.33
CA ALA A 265 0.44 -16.12 12.15
C ALA A 265 -0.64 -15.37 11.38
N GLN A 266 -1.43 -16.04 10.51
CA GLN A 266 -2.55 -15.41 9.78
C GLN A 266 -3.70 -14.95 10.71
N LEU A 267 -3.70 -15.34 11.99
CA LEU A 267 -4.62 -14.73 12.97
C LEU A 267 -4.45 -13.21 13.02
N GLY A 268 -3.25 -12.68 12.74
CA GLY A 268 -3.02 -11.25 12.61
C GLY A 268 -3.90 -10.63 11.52
N VAL A 269 -4.06 -11.27 10.37
CA VAL A 269 -4.91 -10.80 9.27
C VAL A 269 -6.38 -10.71 9.72
N PHE A 270 -6.93 -11.80 10.24
CA PHE A 270 -8.35 -11.87 10.59
C PHE A 270 -8.72 -11.00 11.79
N LEU A 271 -7.85 -10.92 12.81
CA LEU A 271 -8.10 -10.02 13.95
C LEU A 271 -7.99 -8.54 13.55
N THR A 272 -7.14 -8.21 12.62
CA THR A 272 -7.06 -6.84 12.08
C THR A 272 -8.26 -6.50 11.22
N PHE A 273 -8.75 -7.43 10.42
CA PHE A 273 -10.00 -7.30 9.68
C PHE A 273 -11.17 -6.95 10.63
N ILE A 274 -11.32 -7.72 11.71
CA ILE A 274 -12.35 -7.45 12.74
C ILE A 274 -12.11 -6.08 13.39
N GLY A 275 -10.85 -5.74 13.71
CA GLY A 275 -10.50 -4.46 14.31
C GLY A 275 -10.82 -3.28 13.39
N ALA A 276 -10.60 -3.41 12.07
CA ALA A 276 -10.93 -2.39 11.09
C ALA A 276 -12.46 -2.16 10.99
N LEU A 277 -13.24 -3.24 10.97
CA LEU A 277 -14.70 -3.14 11.02
C LEU A 277 -15.19 -2.43 12.30
N TYR A 278 -14.57 -2.73 13.44
CA TYR A 278 -14.92 -2.08 14.71
C TYR A 278 -14.61 -0.58 14.71
N LEU A 279 -13.60 -0.15 13.95
CA LEU A 279 -13.23 1.26 13.77
C LEU A 279 -14.07 1.99 12.72
N GLY A 280 -15.01 1.30 12.05
CA GLY A 280 -15.96 1.88 11.12
C GLY A 280 -15.55 1.85 9.65
N PHE A 281 -14.51 1.11 9.29
CA PHE A 281 -14.19 0.83 7.89
C PHE A 281 -15.22 -0.12 7.27
N ASP A 282 -15.47 0.01 5.97
CA ASP A 282 -16.35 -0.92 5.27
C ASP A 282 -15.73 -2.33 5.14
N LEU A 283 -16.52 -3.30 4.66
CA LEU A 283 -16.08 -4.68 4.54
C LEU A 283 -14.89 -4.86 3.60
N LYS A 284 -14.85 -4.12 2.48
CA LYS A 284 -13.77 -4.21 1.49
C LYS A 284 -12.52 -3.50 2.00
N GLU A 285 -12.68 -2.32 2.58
CA GLU A 285 -11.60 -1.58 3.24
C GLU A 285 -10.98 -2.39 4.39
N ALA A 286 -11.83 -2.93 5.26
CA ALA A 286 -11.38 -3.76 6.37
C ALA A 286 -10.61 -5.00 5.89
N GLY A 287 -11.05 -5.64 4.78
CA GLY A 287 -10.33 -6.73 4.15
C GLY A 287 -8.95 -6.31 3.65
N ALA A 288 -8.89 -5.16 2.97
CA ALA A 288 -7.64 -4.58 2.46
C ALA A 288 -6.68 -4.16 3.60
N ILE A 289 -7.20 -3.64 4.72
CA ILE A 289 -6.41 -3.29 5.90
C ILE A 289 -5.96 -4.54 6.63
N GLY A 290 -6.82 -5.53 6.78
CA GLY A 290 -6.56 -6.78 7.49
C GLY A 290 -5.32 -7.51 6.97
N ILE A 291 -5.11 -7.50 5.65
CA ILE A 291 -3.99 -8.23 5.04
C ILE A 291 -2.61 -7.70 5.44
N ILE A 292 -2.51 -6.47 5.96
CA ILE A 292 -1.25 -5.93 6.51
C ILE A 292 -0.68 -6.87 7.57
N GLY A 293 -1.55 -7.58 8.31
CA GLY A 293 -1.17 -8.57 9.33
C GLY A 293 -0.43 -9.78 8.81
N GLY A 294 -0.55 -10.09 7.52
CA GLY A 294 0.29 -11.10 6.87
C GLY A 294 1.75 -10.68 6.74
N ALA A 295 2.04 -9.37 6.84
CA ALA A 295 3.34 -8.75 6.61
C ALA A 295 3.94 -9.13 5.24
N ASP A 296 3.10 -9.08 4.23
CA ASP A 296 3.40 -9.40 2.84
C ASP A 296 3.02 -8.19 1.99
N GLY A 297 4.01 -7.36 1.67
CA GLY A 297 3.81 -6.11 0.93
C GLY A 297 3.14 -6.31 -0.43
N PRO A 298 3.66 -7.20 -1.29
CA PRO A 298 3.02 -7.50 -2.57
C PRO A 298 1.57 -7.98 -2.44
N THR A 299 1.26 -8.85 -1.49
CA THR A 299 -0.11 -9.31 -1.24
C THR A 299 -1.00 -8.16 -0.76
N ALA A 300 -0.49 -7.28 0.10
CA ALA A 300 -1.23 -6.10 0.56
C ALA A 300 -1.59 -5.17 -0.60
N ILE A 301 -0.65 -4.91 -1.52
CA ILE A 301 -0.92 -4.11 -2.72
C ILE A 301 -1.91 -4.82 -3.65
N PHE A 302 -1.76 -6.13 -3.86
CA PHE A 302 -2.67 -6.89 -4.70
C PHE A 302 -4.12 -6.81 -4.20
N LEU A 303 -4.32 -7.06 -2.91
CA LEU A 303 -5.65 -7.05 -2.32
C LEU A 303 -6.25 -5.63 -2.29
N SER A 304 -5.48 -4.63 -1.84
CA SER A 304 -5.95 -3.25 -1.77
C SER A 304 -6.27 -2.66 -3.15
N SER A 305 -5.49 -3.00 -4.19
CA SER A 305 -5.78 -2.55 -5.55
C SER A 305 -7.13 -3.06 -6.09
N LYS A 306 -7.65 -4.16 -5.55
CA LYS A 306 -8.93 -4.77 -5.95
C LYS A 306 -10.09 -4.38 -5.04
N MET A 307 -9.85 -4.24 -3.74
CA MET A 307 -10.91 -4.05 -2.75
C MET A 307 -11.06 -2.60 -2.28
N ALA A 308 -9.96 -1.85 -2.14
CA ALA A 308 -9.94 -0.47 -1.65
C ALA A 308 -8.84 0.35 -2.36
N PRO A 309 -9.00 0.64 -3.67
CA PRO A 309 -7.96 1.35 -4.45
C PRO A 309 -7.58 2.72 -3.88
N HIS A 310 -8.51 3.43 -3.25
CA HIS A 310 -8.29 4.72 -2.60
C HIS A 310 -7.40 4.63 -1.35
N LEU A 311 -7.37 3.48 -0.66
CA LEU A 311 -6.49 3.23 0.49
C LEU A 311 -5.16 2.54 0.12
N LEU A 312 -4.92 2.27 -1.17
CA LEU A 312 -3.76 1.52 -1.64
C LEU A 312 -2.44 2.17 -1.17
N GLY A 313 -2.28 3.49 -1.30
CA GLY A 313 -1.09 4.21 -0.87
C GLY A 313 -0.81 4.05 0.63
N PRO A 314 -1.73 4.43 1.52
CA PRO A 314 -1.59 4.23 2.96
C PRO A 314 -1.33 2.77 3.37
N ILE A 315 -2.05 1.80 2.81
CA ILE A 315 -1.89 0.38 3.10
C ILE A 315 -0.50 -0.12 2.68
N ALA A 316 -0.06 0.23 1.47
CA ALA A 316 1.25 -0.19 0.97
C ALA A 316 2.39 0.38 1.82
N ILE A 317 2.34 1.68 2.15
CA ILE A 317 3.36 2.30 3.01
C ILE A 317 3.34 1.68 4.40
N ALA A 318 2.18 1.45 5.00
CA ALA A 318 2.07 0.77 6.28
C ALA A 318 2.72 -0.62 6.23
N ALA A 319 2.33 -1.46 5.25
CA ALA A 319 2.84 -2.82 5.10
C ALA A 319 4.38 -2.85 4.98
N TYR A 320 4.95 -2.05 4.07
CA TYR A 320 6.41 -2.01 3.88
C TYR A 320 7.17 -1.38 5.05
N SER A 321 6.59 -0.36 5.70
CA SER A 321 7.19 0.23 6.90
C SER A 321 7.30 -0.79 8.02
N TYR A 322 6.28 -1.62 8.23
CA TYR A 322 6.32 -2.66 9.28
C TYR A 322 7.24 -3.82 8.91
N MET A 323 7.35 -4.18 7.63
CA MET A 323 8.35 -5.15 7.18
C MET A 323 9.77 -4.67 7.53
N ALA A 324 10.09 -3.41 7.27
CA ALA A 324 11.38 -2.82 7.65
C ALA A 324 11.62 -2.80 9.18
N LEU A 325 10.54 -2.80 9.97
CA LEU A 325 10.60 -2.78 11.44
C LEU A 325 10.62 -4.16 12.10
N VAL A 326 10.55 -5.24 11.33
CA VAL A 326 10.61 -6.64 11.81
C VAL A 326 11.69 -6.87 12.87
N PRO A 327 12.97 -6.49 12.64
CA PRO A 327 14.03 -6.74 13.62
C PRO A 327 13.88 -5.98 14.94
N LEU A 328 12.98 -5.00 14.96
CA LEU A 328 12.69 -4.17 16.14
C LEU A 328 11.45 -4.64 16.90
N ILE A 329 10.38 -4.92 16.18
CA ILE A 329 9.06 -5.25 16.77
C ILE A 329 9.03 -6.68 17.32
N GLN A 330 9.59 -7.64 16.58
CA GLN A 330 9.47 -9.06 16.94
C GLN A 330 10.23 -9.46 18.22
N PRO A 331 11.50 -9.06 18.47
CA PRO A 331 12.24 -9.55 19.62
C PRO A 331 11.61 -9.25 20.98
N PRO A 332 11.04 -8.07 21.26
CA PRO A 332 10.31 -7.83 22.51
C PRO A 332 9.14 -8.79 22.74
N ILE A 333 8.36 -9.05 21.68
CA ILE A 333 7.20 -9.95 21.73
C ILE A 333 7.65 -11.39 21.97
N MET A 334 8.68 -11.84 21.25
CA MET A 334 9.27 -13.16 21.43
C MET A 334 9.76 -13.38 22.86
N ARG A 335 10.41 -12.38 23.45
CA ARG A 335 10.89 -12.42 24.83
C ARG A 335 9.78 -12.43 25.86
N LEU A 336 8.71 -11.67 25.61
CA LEU A 336 7.55 -11.63 26.48
C LEU A 336 6.84 -13.00 26.55
N LEU A 337 6.75 -13.67 25.42
CA LEU A 337 5.96 -14.90 25.27
C LEU A 337 6.76 -16.19 25.49
N THR A 338 8.11 -16.14 25.61
CA THR A 338 8.94 -17.33 25.79
C THR A 338 9.79 -17.25 27.04
N THR A 339 9.99 -18.39 27.66
CA THR A 339 10.89 -18.54 28.82
C THR A 339 12.33 -18.76 28.36
N PRO A 340 13.37 -18.47 29.21
CA PRO A 340 14.76 -18.76 28.89
C PRO A 340 15.02 -20.24 28.53
N LYS A 341 14.30 -21.17 29.17
CA LYS A 341 14.42 -22.61 28.88
C LYS A 341 13.89 -22.98 27.50
N GLU A 342 12.82 -22.34 27.04
CA GLU A 342 12.24 -22.58 25.72
C GLU A 342 13.14 -22.03 24.60
N ARG A 343 13.87 -20.94 24.85
CA ARG A 343 14.73 -20.29 23.86
C ARG A 343 15.98 -21.08 23.48
N VAL A 344 16.41 -21.98 24.37
CA VAL A 344 17.58 -22.84 24.15
C VAL A 344 17.23 -24.25 23.63
N ILE A 345 15.98 -24.50 23.27
CA ILE A 345 15.58 -25.78 22.67
C ILE A 345 16.30 -25.97 21.35
N HIS A 346 17.08 -27.05 21.23
CA HIS A 346 17.73 -27.48 20.00
C HIS A 346 16.76 -28.34 19.19
N MET A 347 16.61 -28.02 17.92
CA MET A 347 15.78 -28.78 16.99
C MET A 347 16.63 -29.80 16.23
N LYS A 348 16.04 -30.97 15.94
CA LYS A 348 16.69 -31.99 15.10
C LYS A 348 16.93 -31.43 13.70
N ALA A 349 18.09 -31.75 13.12
CA ALA A 349 18.43 -31.35 11.76
C ALA A 349 17.34 -31.81 10.76
N PRO A 350 16.94 -30.97 9.80
CA PRO A 350 15.97 -31.33 8.79
C PRO A 350 16.50 -32.48 7.92
N ARG A 351 15.61 -33.36 7.45
CA ARG A 351 15.98 -34.43 6.52
C ARG A 351 16.40 -33.86 5.17
N GLN A 352 17.24 -34.57 4.46
CA GLN A 352 17.54 -34.25 3.08
C GLN A 352 16.32 -34.49 2.19
N VAL A 353 16.05 -33.54 1.30
CA VAL A 353 14.93 -33.57 0.34
C VAL A 353 15.46 -34.00 -1.02
N SER A 354 14.83 -34.97 -1.64
CA SER A 354 15.20 -35.46 -2.98
C SER A 354 14.86 -34.43 -4.06
N LYS A 355 15.55 -34.51 -5.21
CA LYS A 355 15.27 -33.64 -6.37
C LYS A 355 13.84 -33.82 -6.89
N THR A 356 13.32 -35.03 -6.87
CA THR A 356 11.95 -35.30 -7.29
C THR A 356 10.93 -34.60 -6.40
N GLU A 357 11.11 -34.66 -5.07
CA GLU A 357 10.24 -33.94 -4.13
C GLU A 357 10.27 -32.42 -4.39
N LYS A 358 11.45 -31.85 -4.66
CA LYS A 358 11.60 -30.40 -4.95
C LYS A 358 10.88 -29.99 -6.24
N VAL A 359 10.87 -30.84 -7.27
CA VAL A 359 10.18 -30.54 -8.53
C VAL A 359 8.67 -30.80 -8.44
N CYS A 360 8.23 -31.85 -7.71
CA CYS A 360 6.81 -32.15 -7.55
C CYS A 360 6.11 -31.17 -6.60
N PHE A 361 6.82 -30.66 -5.59
CA PHE A 361 6.23 -29.78 -4.58
C PHE A 361 5.54 -28.53 -5.15
N PRO A 362 6.14 -27.73 -6.04
CA PRO A 362 5.47 -26.54 -6.57
C PRO A 362 4.24 -26.89 -7.43
N ILE A 363 4.22 -28.03 -8.09
CA ILE A 363 3.05 -28.47 -8.88
C ILE A 363 1.90 -28.85 -7.93
N VAL A 364 2.19 -29.69 -6.94
CA VAL A 364 1.19 -30.14 -5.97
C VAL A 364 0.71 -28.96 -5.11
N GLY A 365 1.64 -28.10 -4.68
CA GLY A 365 1.33 -26.89 -3.90
C GLY A 365 0.44 -25.92 -4.68
N LEU A 366 0.72 -25.69 -5.96
CA LEU A 366 -0.11 -24.90 -6.85
C LEU A 366 -1.53 -25.44 -6.90
N LEU A 367 -1.68 -26.71 -7.26
CA LEU A 367 -3.00 -27.34 -7.40
C LEU A 367 -3.78 -27.29 -6.07
N LEU A 368 -3.15 -27.72 -4.97
CA LEU A 368 -3.81 -27.77 -3.67
C LEU A 368 -4.29 -26.38 -3.21
N THR A 369 -3.41 -25.38 -3.28
CA THR A 369 -3.74 -24.03 -2.77
C THR A 369 -4.76 -23.32 -3.66
N THR A 370 -4.70 -23.49 -4.97
CA THR A 370 -5.64 -22.85 -5.89
C THR A 370 -7.01 -23.54 -5.93
N PHE A 371 -7.09 -24.84 -5.64
CA PHE A 371 -8.39 -25.50 -5.43
C PHE A 371 -9.07 -25.03 -4.12
N ILE A 372 -8.28 -24.72 -3.09
CA ILE A 372 -8.82 -24.16 -1.81
C ILE A 372 -9.22 -22.69 -2.00
N SER A 373 -8.41 -21.89 -2.68
CA SER A 373 -8.61 -20.45 -2.87
C SER A 373 -8.30 -20.05 -4.31
N PRO A 374 -9.27 -20.16 -5.24
CA PRO A 374 -9.06 -19.81 -6.65
C PRO A 374 -8.62 -18.36 -6.87
N SER A 375 -9.12 -17.42 -6.07
CA SER A 375 -8.77 -16.00 -6.13
C SER A 375 -7.30 -15.71 -5.78
N ALA A 376 -6.61 -16.65 -5.12
CA ALA A 376 -5.17 -16.57 -4.84
C ALA A 376 -4.29 -17.01 -6.04
N LEU A 377 -4.88 -17.56 -7.11
CA LEU A 377 -4.15 -18.07 -8.27
C LEU A 377 -3.13 -17.09 -8.86
N PRO A 378 -3.41 -15.78 -9.02
CA PRO A 378 -2.42 -14.86 -9.57
C PRO A 378 -1.13 -14.79 -8.76
N LEU A 379 -1.21 -14.81 -7.43
CA LEU A 379 -0.05 -14.75 -6.54
C LEU A 379 0.61 -16.13 -6.41
N LEU A 380 -0.12 -17.13 -5.98
CA LEU A 380 0.41 -18.48 -5.74
C LEU A 380 0.83 -19.18 -7.02
N GLY A 381 0.10 -18.96 -8.12
CA GLY A 381 0.47 -19.47 -9.43
C GLY A 381 1.86 -19.01 -9.83
N MET A 382 2.15 -17.73 -9.67
CA MET A 382 3.46 -17.16 -9.99
C MET A 382 4.54 -17.57 -8.98
N LEU A 383 4.23 -17.70 -7.69
CA LEU A 383 5.15 -18.22 -6.68
C LEU A 383 5.65 -19.63 -7.04
N PHE A 384 4.70 -20.54 -7.25
CA PHE A 384 5.03 -21.94 -7.57
C PHE A 384 5.64 -22.09 -8.97
N PHE A 385 5.22 -21.27 -9.93
CA PHE A 385 5.85 -21.23 -11.25
C PHE A 385 7.32 -20.79 -11.17
N GLY A 386 7.63 -19.74 -10.41
CA GLY A 386 9.00 -19.30 -10.18
C GLY A 386 9.86 -20.39 -9.54
N ASN A 387 9.32 -21.09 -8.54
CA ASN A 387 10.01 -22.20 -7.91
C ASN A 387 10.23 -23.38 -8.86
N LEU A 388 9.25 -23.71 -9.69
CA LEU A 388 9.40 -24.75 -10.70
C LEU A 388 10.50 -24.41 -11.72
N LEU A 389 10.61 -23.15 -12.13
CA LEU A 389 11.71 -22.69 -13.01
C LEU A 389 13.08 -22.97 -12.38
N LYS A 390 13.21 -22.79 -11.07
CA LYS A 390 14.45 -23.05 -10.33
C LYS A 390 14.72 -24.54 -10.18
N GLU A 391 13.76 -25.28 -9.60
CA GLU A 391 13.97 -26.68 -9.17
C GLU A 391 14.00 -27.66 -10.34
N SER A 392 13.42 -27.34 -11.50
CA SER A 392 13.51 -28.13 -12.72
C SER A 392 14.96 -28.37 -13.16
N GLY A 393 15.83 -27.39 -12.92
CA GLY A 393 17.25 -27.42 -13.29
C GLY A 393 17.52 -27.19 -14.79
N VAL A 394 16.49 -27.23 -15.64
CA VAL A 394 16.61 -27.01 -17.10
C VAL A 394 16.36 -25.56 -17.51
N THR A 395 15.68 -24.79 -16.67
CA THR A 395 15.31 -23.38 -16.91
C THR A 395 16.11 -22.39 -16.04
N LYS A 396 17.35 -22.73 -15.68
CA LYS A 396 18.22 -21.92 -14.79
C LYS A 396 18.33 -20.46 -15.23
N ARG A 397 18.41 -20.19 -16.55
CA ARG A 397 18.48 -18.82 -17.08
C ARG A 397 17.22 -18.02 -16.76
N LEU A 398 16.02 -18.63 -16.92
CA LEU A 398 14.75 -17.97 -16.59
C LEU A 398 14.62 -17.74 -15.07
N ALA A 399 15.00 -18.73 -14.26
CA ALA A 399 15.02 -18.60 -12.81
C ALA A 399 15.93 -17.45 -12.35
N ASN A 400 17.15 -17.34 -12.93
CA ASN A 400 18.06 -16.24 -12.62
C ASN A 400 17.50 -14.88 -13.05
N THR A 401 16.86 -14.79 -14.21
CA THR A 401 16.22 -13.54 -14.65
C THR A 401 15.08 -13.15 -13.71
N ALA A 402 14.25 -14.11 -13.32
CA ALA A 402 13.12 -13.87 -12.43
C ALA A 402 13.56 -13.44 -11.02
N SER A 403 14.59 -14.09 -10.46
CA SER A 403 15.08 -13.87 -9.10
C SER A 403 16.00 -12.65 -8.94
N ASN A 404 16.39 -11.99 -10.02
CA ASN A 404 17.28 -10.83 -10.01
C ASN A 404 16.67 -9.69 -10.84
N ALA A 405 16.96 -9.64 -12.14
CA ALA A 405 16.61 -8.48 -12.97
C ALA A 405 15.10 -8.19 -13.00
N LEU A 406 14.25 -9.21 -13.10
CA LEU A 406 12.80 -8.99 -13.17
C LEU A 406 12.25 -8.45 -11.85
N ILE A 407 12.59 -9.09 -10.72
CA ILE A 407 12.09 -8.64 -9.41
C ILE A 407 12.58 -7.24 -9.08
N ASP A 408 13.83 -6.89 -9.42
CA ASP A 408 14.41 -5.57 -9.19
C ASP A 408 13.69 -4.50 -10.02
N ILE A 409 13.47 -4.75 -11.33
CA ILE A 409 12.73 -3.84 -12.22
C ILE A 409 11.32 -3.61 -11.69
N VAL A 410 10.61 -4.69 -11.38
CA VAL A 410 9.22 -4.60 -10.90
C VAL A 410 9.16 -3.87 -9.55
N THR A 411 10.13 -4.09 -8.67
CA THR A 411 10.23 -3.41 -7.37
C THR A 411 10.45 -1.90 -7.53
N ILE A 412 11.31 -1.49 -8.46
CA ILE A 412 11.52 -0.06 -8.78
C ILE A 412 10.21 0.57 -9.28
N LEU A 413 9.54 -0.06 -10.26
CA LEU A 413 8.31 0.45 -10.84
C LEU A 413 7.18 0.54 -9.81
N LEU A 414 7.02 -0.51 -9.02
CA LEU A 414 6.02 -0.57 -7.96
C LEU A 414 6.29 0.47 -6.87
N GLY A 415 7.52 0.53 -6.36
CA GLY A 415 7.89 1.49 -5.31
C GLY A 415 7.70 2.93 -5.75
N LEU A 416 8.17 3.27 -6.97
CA LEU A 416 8.01 4.61 -7.54
C LEU A 416 6.53 5.00 -7.68
N THR A 417 5.71 4.12 -8.24
CA THR A 417 4.31 4.42 -8.53
C THR A 417 3.43 4.43 -7.28
N VAL A 418 3.66 3.51 -6.34
CA VAL A 418 2.98 3.51 -5.03
C VAL A 418 3.38 4.76 -4.23
N GLY A 419 4.67 5.11 -4.22
CA GLY A 419 5.11 6.36 -3.59
C GLY A 419 4.44 7.58 -4.20
N ALA A 420 4.39 7.66 -5.54
CA ALA A 420 3.79 8.78 -6.24
C ALA A 420 2.26 8.87 -6.07
N SER A 421 1.59 7.76 -5.80
CA SER A 421 0.15 7.75 -5.45
C SER A 421 -0.14 8.21 -4.01
N THR A 422 0.91 8.38 -3.19
CA THR A 422 0.78 8.79 -1.80
C THR A 422 0.87 10.31 -1.69
N GLN A 423 -0.20 10.97 -2.07
CA GLN A 423 -0.32 12.43 -2.01
C GLN A 423 -0.77 12.89 -0.62
N ALA A 424 -0.58 14.17 -0.32
CA ALA A 424 -0.84 14.74 1.00
C ALA A 424 -2.31 14.61 1.42
N ASP A 425 -3.23 14.84 0.50
CA ASP A 425 -4.68 14.74 0.66
C ASP A 425 -5.16 13.32 0.95
N VAL A 426 -4.50 12.31 0.35
CA VAL A 426 -4.81 10.90 0.56
C VAL A 426 -4.16 10.34 1.82
N PHE A 427 -2.92 10.78 2.11
CA PHE A 427 -2.11 10.16 3.17
C PHE A 427 -2.26 10.83 4.55
N LEU A 428 -2.44 12.15 4.58
CA LEU A 428 -2.57 12.91 5.84
C LEU A 428 -4.02 12.93 6.36
N THR A 429 -4.71 11.79 6.27
CA THR A 429 -6.10 11.62 6.70
C THR A 429 -6.18 10.85 8.02
N LYS A 430 -7.34 10.92 8.68
CA LYS A 430 -7.62 10.15 9.91
C LYS A 430 -7.57 8.64 9.63
N GLU A 431 -8.10 8.23 8.49
CA GLU A 431 -8.14 6.84 8.03
C GLU A 431 -6.72 6.27 7.90
N SER A 432 -5.80 7.02 7.31
CA SER A 432 -4.39 6.62 7.19
C SER A 432 -3.74 6.40 8.54
N LEU A 433 -3.99 7.27 9.53
CA LEU A 433 -3.48 7.09 10.89
C LEU A 433 -4.03 5.83 11.56
N LEU A 434 -5.32 5.54 11.37
CA LEU A 434 -5.95 4.32 11.89
C LEU A 434 -5.36 3.09 11.22
N ILE A 435 -5.11 3.12 9.90
CA ILE A 435 -4.44 2.05 9.15
C ILE A 435 -3.04 1.79 9.71
N PHE A 436 -2.26 2.83 9.98
CA PHE A 436 -0.95 2.69 10.61
C PHE A 436 -1.06 2.07 12.02
N GLY A 437 -1.96 2.55 12.85
CA GLY A 437 -2.18 1.99 14.20
C GLY A 437 -2.56 0.51 14.16
N LEU A 438 -3.54 0.18 13.30
CA LEU A 438 -3.98 -1.21 13.10
C LEU A 438 -2.88 -2.09 12.52
N GLY A 439 -2.10 -1.60 11.56
CA GLY A 439 -1.00 -2.34 10.97
C GLY A 439 0.07 -2.71 11.99
N ALA A 440 0.46 -1.78 12.88
CA ALA A 440 1.40 -2.06 13.96
C ALA A 440 0.86 -3.14 14.91
N LEU A 441 -0.39 -3.01 15.34
CA LEU A 441 -1.05 -3.98 16.22
C LEU A 441 -1.17 -5.34 15.54
N SER A 442 -1.56 -5.36 14.29
CA SER A 442 -1.67 -6.55 13.45
C SER A 442 -0.38 -7.35 13.40
N PHE A 443 0.73 -6.66 13.14
CA PHE A 443 2.05 -7.26 13.09
C PHE A 443 2.49 -7.85 14.44
N MET A 444 2.17 -7.15 15.54
CA MET A 444 2.40 -7.67 16.89
C MET A 444 1.58 -8.92 17.17
N ILE A 445 0.30 -8.93 16.79
CA ILE A 445 -0.60 -10.07 16.97
C ILE A 445 -0.12 -11.28 16.14
N ALA A 446 0.23 -11.07 14.87
CA ALA A 446 0.73 -12.13 14.00
C ALA A 446 2.00 -12.79 14.56
N THR A 447 2.95 -11.97 15.05
CA THR A 447 4.15 -12.47 15.72
C THR A 447 3.83 -13.26 16.98
N ALA A 448 2.92 -12.75 17.81
CA ALA A 448 2.49 -13.42 19.03
C ALA A 448 1.80 -14.75 18.72
N ALA A 449 0.89 -14.76 17.75
CA ALA A 449 0.15 -15.95 17.33
C ALA A 449 1.07 -17.06 16.83
N GLY A 450 2.09 -16.70 16.02
CA GLY A 450 3.09 -17.69 15.56
C GLY A 450 3.90 -18.28 16.71
N VAL A 451 4.39 -17.46 17.65
CA VAL A 451 5.13 -17.91 18.83
C VAL A 451 4.26 -18.78 19.76
N LEU A 452 3.01 -18.36 20.02
CA LEU A 452 2.06 -19.13 20.83
C LEU A 452 1.67 -20.44 20.12
N GLY A 453 1.50 -20.41 18.79
CA GLY A 453 1.26 -21.59 17.98
C GLY A 453 2.36 -22.65 18.17
N ALA A 454 3.64 -22.25 18.18
CA ALA A 454 4.74 -23.16 18.46
C ALA A 454 4.69 -23.72 19.89
N LYS A 455 4.30 -22.92 20.88
CA LYS A 455 4.11 -23.40 22.26
C LYS A 455 2.96 -24.39 22.38
N ILE A 456 1.83 -24.12 21.73
CA ILE A 456 0.67 -25.02 21.69
C ILE A 456 1.07 -26.35 21.02
N MET A 457 1.80 -26.30 19.90
CA MET A 457 2.31 -27.53 19.27
C MET A 457 3.19 -28.34 20.23
N ASN A 458 4.01 -27.69 21.05
CA ASN A 458 4.89 -28.35 22.01
C ASN A 458 4.12 -29.11 23.12
N LEU A 459 2.84 -28.78 23.38
CA LEU A 459 2.00 -29.54 24.32
C LEU A 459 1.69 -30.95 23.81
N PHE A 460 1.71 -31.13 22.48
CA PHE A 460 1.39 -32.43 21.84
C PHE A 460 2.67 -33.18 21.40
N LEU A 461 3.84 -32.58 21.54
CA LEU A 461 5.11 -33.14 21.09
C LEU A 461 5.88 -33.76 22.28
N LYS A 462 6.57 -34.88 22.02
CA LYS A 462 7.48 -35.51 22.98
C LYS A 462 8.70 -34.61 23.21
N GLU A 463 9.34 -34.76 24.39
CA GLU A 463 10.49 -33.91 24.75
C GLU A 463 11.60 -33.81 23.70
N GLY A 464 11.95 -34.92 23.06
CA GLY A 464 12.99 -34.95 22.02
C GLY A 464 12.59 -34.36 20.64
N ASP A 465 11.30 -34.01 20.45
CA ASP A 465 10.75 -33.51 19.19
C ASP A 465 10.19 -32.08 19.32
N LYS A 466 10.38 -31.46 20.49
CA LYS A 466 9.92 -30.10 20.77
C LYS A 466 10.52 -29.09 19.79
N ILE A 467 9.70 -28.11 19.45
CA ILE A 467 10.04 -27.01 18.55
C ILE A 467 10.52 -25.83 19.41
N ASN A 468 11.56 -25.14 18.97
CA ASN A 468 11.95 -23.88 19.60
C ASN A 468 10.88 -22.81 19.28
N PRO A 469 10.17 -22.26 20.27
CA PRO A 469 9.07 -21.31 20.01
C PRO A 469 9.53 -20.02 19.30
N LEU A 470 10.82 -19.71 19.35
CA LEU A 470 11.35 -18.54 18.64
C LEU A 470 11.13 -18.61 17.14
N ILE A 471 11.07 -19.82 16.52
CA ILE A 471 10.82 -19.91 15.08
C ILE A 471 9.37 -19.56 14.70
N GLY A 472 8.44 -19.53 15.66
CA GLY A 472 7.06 -19.16 15.41
C GLY A 472 6.87 -17.73 14.91
N ASN A 473 7.76 -16.78 15.30
CA ASN A 473 7.72 -15.42 14.77
C ASN A 473 7.91 -15.38 13.26
N ALA A 474 8.61 -16.37 12.70
CA ALA A 474 8.87 -16.45 11.26
C ALA A 474 7.63 -16.86 10.45
N GLY A 475 6.52 -17.25 11.10
CA GLY A 475 5.23 -17.43 10.44
C GLY A 475 4.67 -16.15 9.82
N VAL A 476 5.17 -15.01 10.22
CA VAL A 476 4.97 -13.72 9.53
C VAL A 476 5.77 -13.71 8.23
N SER A 477 5.15 -13.33 7.11
CA SER A 477 5.70 -13.57 5.76
C SER A 477 6.79 -12.58 5.30
N ALA A 478 7.38 -11.79 6.21
CA ALA A 478 8.54 -10.96 5.91
C ALA A 478 9.79 -11.84 5.66
N VAL A 479 9.98 -12.26 4.42
CA VAL A 479 11.04 -13.20 3.99
C VAL A 479 12.29 -12.43 3.54
N PRO A 480 13.50 -12.79 3.98
CA PRO A 480 13.85 -13.78 5.01
C PRO A 480 14.03 -13.19 6.42
N ASP A 481 13.62 -11.94 6.65
CA ASP A 481 14.00 -11.17 7.83
C ASP A 481 13.44 -11.73 9.13
N SER A 482 12.17 -12.17 9.13
CA SER A 482 11.58 -12.82 10.32
C SER A 482 12.35 -14.09 10.72
N ALA A 483 12.82 -14.88 9.75
CA ALA A 483 13.64 -16.07 10.04
C ALA A 483 15.03 -15.68 10.58
N ARG A 484 15.63 -14.61 10.08
CA ARG A 484 16.88 -14.05 10.61
C ARG A 484 16.73 -13.55 12.03
N VAL A 485 15.59 -12.95 12.38
CA VAL A 485 15.29 -12.53 13.75
C VAL A 485 15.26 -13.71 14.69
N SER A 486 14.63 -14.84 14.31
CA SER A 486 14.66 -16.09 15.10
C SER A 486 16.08 -16.53 15.38
N GLN A 487 16.94 -16.55 14.35
CA GLN A 487 18.35 -16.92 14.48
C GLN A 487 19.11 -16.00 15.42
N VAL A 488 19.01 -14.69 15.18
CA VAL A 488 19.73 -13.67 15.99
C VAL A 488 19.27 -13.69 17.44
N GLU A 489 17.99 -13.87 17.68
CA GLU A 489 17.45 -13.90 19.04
C GLU A 489 17.82 -15.20 19.75
N GLY A 490 17.77 -16.37 19.09
CA GLY A 490 18.17 -17.65 19.66
C GLY A 490 19.66 -17.67 20.05
N GLN A 491 20.53 -17.17 19.18
CA GLN A 491 21.99 -17.10 19.44
C GLN A 491 22.39 -16.18 20.59
N LYS A 492 21.51 -15.30 21.06
CA LYS A 492 21.78 -14.50 22.28
C LYS A 492 21.77 -15.35 23.55
N TYR A 493 21.03 -16.44 23.55
CA TYR A 493 20.88 -17.36 24.69
C TYR A 493 21.77 -18.59 24.56
N ASP A 494 21.95 -19.07 23.34
CA ASP A 494 22.83 -20.17 23.00
C ASP A 494 23.46 -19.95 21.61
N PRO A 495 24.77 -19.58 21.55
CA PRO A 495 25.46 -19.32 20.30
C PRO A 495 25.54 -20.53 19.35
N SER A 496 25.39 -21.74 19.88
CA SER A 496 25.42 -22.98 19.09
C SER A 496 24.07 -23.34 18.46
N ASN A 497 22.99 -22.66 18.87
CA ASN A 497 21.64 -22.97 18.40
C ASN A 497 21.34 -22.29 17.05
N HIS A 498 21.33 -23.07 15.99
CA HIS A 498 21.10 -22.61 14.62
C HIS A 498 19.64 -22.80 14.22
N LEU A 499 18.82 -21.74 14.38
CA LEU A 499 17.37 -21.76 14.13
C LEU A 499 16.99 -21.39 12.69
N LEU A 500 17.88 -20.76 11.91
CA LEU A 500 17.55 -20.18 10.60
C LEU A 500 16.87 -21.18 9.66
N MET A 501 17.47 -22.36 9.50
CA MET A 501 16.94 -23.38 8.59
C MET A 501 15.55 -23.88 9.01
N HIS A 502 15.28 -23.95 10.31
CA HIS A 502 13.98 -24.32 10.84
C HIS A 502 12.96 -23.18 10.70
N ALA A 503 13.39 -21.94 10.93
CA ALA A 503 12.56 -20.75 10.80
C ALA A 503 12.16 -20.45 9.34
N MET A 504 12.91 -20.92 8.36
CA MET A 504 12.55 -20.78 6.94
C MET A 504 11.26 -21.54 6.59
N ALA A 505 10.97 -22.68 7.23
CA ALA A 505 9.75 -23.43 6.96
C ALA A 505 8.46 -22.65 7.31
N PRO A 506 8.26 -22.14 8.55
CA PRO A 506 7.12 -21.27 8.85
C PRO A 506 7.15 -19.95 8.06
N ASN A 507 8.34 -19.41 7.72
CA ASN A 507 8.46 -18.16 6.99
C ASN A 507 7.88 -18.28 5.57
N VAL A 508 8.26 -19.31 4.84
CA VAL A 508 7.74 -19.59 3.50
C VAL A 508 6.26 -19.99 3.55
N SER A 509 5.87 -20.75 4.59
CA SER A 509 4.45 -21.06 4.83
C SER A 509 3.62 -19.80 5.10
N GLY A 510 4.20 -18.78 5.74
CA GLY A 510 3.57 -17.47 5.93
C GLY A 510 3.22 -16.80 4.62
N VAL A 511 4.12 -16.82 3.61
CA VAL A 511 3.87 -16.26 2.27
C VAL A 511 2.70 -16.96 1.57
N ILE A 512 2.68 -18.30 1.63
CA ILE A 512 1.56 -19.06 1.09
C ILE A 512 0.27 -18.70 1.85
N GLY A 513 0.36 -18.62 3.19
CA GLY A 513 -0.76 -18.30 4.07
C GLY A 513 -1.35 -16.92 3.80
N SER A 514 -0.52 -15.88 3.64
CA SER A 514 -0.97 -14.52 3.33
C SER A 514 -1.68 -14.45 1.97
N ALA A 515 -1.13 -15.10 0.94
CA ALA A 515 -1.76 -15.16 -0.37
C ALA A 515 -3.09 -15.94 -0.36
N VAL A 516 -3.18 -17.06 0.40
CA VAL A 516 -4.44 -17.78 0.61
C VAL A 516 -5.44 -16.91 1.36
N ALA A 517 -5.01 -16.23 2.44
CA ALA A 517 -5.89 -15.33 3.20
C ALA A 517 -6.44 -14.20 2.33
N ALA A 518 -5.60 -13.58 1.48
CA ALA A 518 -6.04 -12.59 0.51
C ALA A 518 -7.09 -13.16 -0.46
N GLY A 519 -6.85 -14.35 -1.01
CA GLY A 519 -7.79 -15.00 -1.90
C GLY A 519 -9.12 -15.36 -1.21
N VAL A 520 -9.07 -15.79 0.06
CA VAL A 520 -10.27 -16.04 0.87
C VAL A 520 -11.05 -14.74 1.08
N LEU A 521 -10.38 -13.67 1.51
CA LEU A 521 -11.02 -12.36 1.69
C LEU A 521 -11.65 -11.86 0.38
N MET A 522 -10.95 -11.97 -0.75
CA MET A 522 -11.52 -11.61 -2.06
C MET A 522 -12.77 -12.44 -2.39
N SER A 523 -12.71 -13.75 -2.17
CA SER A 523 -13.85 -14.63 -2.49
C SER A 523 -15.09 -14.34 -1.64
N PHE A 524 -14.91 -13.92 -0.38
CA PHE A 524 -16.02 -13.63 0.53
C PHE A 524 -16.56 -12.20 0.42
N LEU A 525 -15.71 -11.25 0.06
CA LEU A 525 -16.05 -9.82 0.14
C LEU A 525 -16.32 -9.17 -1.23
N MET A 526 -16.02 -9.89 -2.33
CA MET A 526 -16.29 -9.41 -3.70
C MET A 526 -17.43 -10.19 -4.39
N LEU A 527 -18.02 -11.17 -3.69
CA LEU A 527 -19.29 -11.79 -4.09
C LEU A 527 -20.46 -10.90 -3.64
#